data_25174de8721218885101acb085445c79
#
_entry.id   25174de8721218885101acb085445c79
#
_cell.length_a   1.000
_cell.length_b   1.000
_cell.length_c   1.000
_cell.angle_alpha   90.00
_cell.angle_beta   90.00
_cell.angle_gamma   90.00
#
_symmetry.space_group_name_H-M   'P 1'
#
loop_
_entity.id
_entity.type
_entity.pdbx_description
1 polymer ?
#
loop_
_entity_poly.entity_id
_entity_poly.type
_entity_poly.pdbx_seq_one_letter_code
_entity_poly.pdbx_strand_id
1 'polypeptide(L)'
;MSMWNSLSPCLPKSGTMIPILLFLFSSNLFIKTLSLQVHEPANTNARITVMGFVYCDICSNNSFSRHSYFIPGAEVKIDCKIKAISARTREQIQFTVNRTTNRYGVYKLEIPSVDGVACTEATFASSCQASLMWSSSTSCNVPGYRTTTDQIAVKSKQANLCIYSLNALNFKPSKRDITLCGK
;
A
#
# COMPACT_ATOMS: atom_id res chain seq x y z
N MET A 1 23.24 -1.03 -66.31
CA MET A 1 24.49 -0.27 -66.26
C MET A 1 25.04 -0.52 -64.89
N SER A 2 25.88 -1.57 -64.74
CA SER A 2 27.37 -1.60 -64.81
C SER A 2 27.99 -0.73 -63.72
N MET A 3 28.79 -1.20 -62.78
CA MET A 3 29.99 -2.09 -62.77
C MET A 3 30.33 -2.33 -61.30
N TRP A 4 30.62 -3.51 -60.81
CA TRP A 4 31.89 -4.23 -60.74
C TRP A 4 33.08 -3.44 -60.20
N ASN A 5 33.57 -3.87 -59.00
CA ASN A 5 34.98 -4.28 -58.72
C ASN A 5 35.05 -4.65 -57.24
N SER A 6 35.18 -5.89 -56.82
CA SER A 6 36.32 -6.79 -56.87
C SER A 6 37.63 -6.19 -56.30
N LEU A 7 37.99 -6.61 -55.12
CA LEU A 7 39.39 -6.88 -54.76
C LEU A 7 39.49 -7.81 -53.53
N SER A 8 40.14 -8.89 -53.74
CA SER A 8 40.48 -10.00 -52.85
C SER A 8 41.73 -9.70 -51.99
N PRO A 9 42.28 -10.68 -51.31
CA PRO A 9 42.50 -10.65 -49.87
C PRO A 9 43.99 -10.48 -49.51
N CYS A 10 44.28 -10.02 -48.34
CA CYS A 10 45.60 -10.16 -47.74
C CYS A 10 45.51 -10.87 -46.39
N LEU A 11 45.95 -12.10 -46.36
CA LEU A 11 46.42 -12.77 -45.15
C LEU A 11 47.78 -12.18 -44.72
N PRO A 12 48.03 -12.03 -43.45
CA PRO A 12 49.34 -12.23 -42.89
C PRO A 12 49.40 -13.34 -41.86
N LYS A 13 50.28 -14.18 -42.12
CA LYS A 13 51.08 -15.15 -41.39
C LYS A 13 51.02 -15.08 -39.84
N SER A 14 50.80 -16.28 -39.29
CA SER A 14 51.56 -16.91 -38.19
C SER A 14 52.24 -15.97 -37.17
N GLY A 15 51.78 -16.02 -35.96
CA GLY A 15 52.60 -15.64 -34.81
C GLY A 15 51.77 -15.33 -33.56
N THR A 16 51.94 -16.16 -32.58
CA THR A 16 51.58 -16.01 -31.15
C THR A 16 50.19 -16.46 -30.71
N MET A 17 50.04 -17.75 -30.54
CA MET A 17 48.91 -18.42 -29.83
C MET A 17 49.02 -18.36 -28.29
N ILE A 18 49.94 -17.59 -27.72
CA ILE A 18 50.20 -17.61 -26.28
C ILE A 18 49.37 -16.59 -25.46
N PRO A 19 48.92 -15.44 -25.95
CA PRO A 19 48.15 -14.52 -25.11
C PRO A 19 46.68 -14.88 -24.94
N ILE A 20 46.10 -15.75 -25.79
CA ILE A 20 44.66 -16.08 -25.72
C ILE A 20 44.37 -17.05 -24.57
N LEU A 21 45.30 -17.90 -24.20
CA LEU A 21 45.14 -18.86 -23.09
C LEU A 21 45.18 -18.18 -21.71
N LEU A 22 45.90 -17.06 -21.58
CA LEU A 22 45.96 -16.31 -20.33
C LEU A 22 44.71 -15.47 -20.11
N PHE A 23 43.99 -15.06 -21.15
CA PHE A 23 42.73 -14.33 -21.03
C PHE A 23 41.55 -15.24 -20.63
N LEU A 24 41.60 -16.51 -20.97
CA LEU A 24 40.54 -17.46 -20.58
C LEU A 24 40.63 -17.91 -19.13
N PHE A 25 41.82 -17.80 -18.51
CA PHE A 25 41.96 -18.11 -17.08
C PHE A 25 41.57 -16.93 -16.16
N SER A 26 41.67 -15.70 -16.65
CA SER A 26 41.25 -14.53 -15.84
C SER A 26 39.75 -14.33 -15.80
N SER A 27 38.98 -14.81 -16.77
CA SER A 27 37.52 -14.70 -16.77
C SER A 27 36.83 -15.66 -15.79
N ASN A 28 37.50 -16.75 -15.40
CA ASN A 28 36.92 -17.67 -14.40
C ASN A 28 37.14 -17.26 -12.95
N LEU A 29 38.03 -16.29 -12.69
CA LEU A 29 38.21 -15.72 -11.36
C LEU A 29 37.25 -14.59 -11.06
N PHE A 30 36.70 -13.92 -12.08
CA PHE A 30 35.73 -12.84 -11.89
C PHE A 30 34.29 -13.33 -11.63
N ILE A 31 33.95 -14.56 -12.03
CA ILE A 31 32.60 -15.09 -11.86
C ILE A 31 32.35 -15.61 -10.44
N LYS A 32 33.39 -15.89 -9.67
CA LYS A 32 33.22 -16.39 -8.28
C LYS A 32 33.09 -15.31 -7.21
N THR A 33 33.31 -14.04 -7.53
CA THR A 33 33.18 -12.96 -6.56
C THR A 33 31.82 -12.24 -6.61
N LEU A 34 30.93 -12.60 -7.54
CA LEU A 34 29.62 -11.95 -7.67
C LEU A 34 28.46 -12.69 -6.99
N SER A 35 28.71 -13.76 -6.25
CA SER A 35 27.63 -14.52 -5.63
C SER A 35 27.65 -14.54 -4.09
N LEU A 36 28.30 -13.60 -3.48
CA LEU A 36 28.09 -13.25 -2.07
C LEU A 36 27.22 -11.99 -2.00
N GLN A 37 26.02 -12.06 -2.55
CA GLN A 37 24.94 -11.25 -2.00
C GLN A 37 24.70 -11.81 -0.59
N VAL A 38 25.35 -11.19 0.37
CA VAL A 38 24.92 -11.24 1.76
C VAL A 38 23.46 -10.81 1.71
N HIS A 39 22.58 -11.80 1.81
CA HIS A 39 21.17 -11.55 2.04
C HIS A 39 21.13 -11.01 3.48
N GLU A 40 21.30 -9.68 3.60
CA GLU A 40 21.06 -8.97 4.85
C GLU A 40 19.64 -9.36 5.26
N PRO A 41 19.44 -9.95 6.45
CA PRO A 41 18.09 -10.30 6.87
C PRO A 41 17.33 -9.00 6.89
N ALA A 42 16.39 -8.86 5.94
CA ALA A 42 15.52 -7.72 5.86
C ALA A 42 14.89 -7.57 7.26
N ASN A 43 15.24 -6.48 7.93
CA ASN A 43 14.64 -6.14 9.22
C ASN A 43 13.14 -6.01 8.99
N THR A 44 12.40 -7.08 9.29
CA THR A 44 11.02 -7.31 8.85
C THR A 44 10.00 -6.63 9.76
N ASN A 45 10.39 -5.56 10.44
CA ASN A 45 9.48 -4.78 11.26
C ASN A 45 8.63 -3.87 10.38
N ALA A 46 7.63 -4.44 9.73
CA ALA A 46 6.71 -3.68 8.91
C ALA A 46 5.79 -2.80 9.78
N ARG A 47 5.78 -1.51 9.48
CA ARG A 47 4.83 -0.56 10.08
C ARG A 47 3.52 -0.61 9.27
N ILE A 48 2.43 -0.95 9.95
CA ILE A 48 1.14 -1.10 9.33
C ILE A 48 0.26 0.08 9.73
N THR A 49 -0.33 0.72 8.74
CA THR A 49 -1.27 1.81 8.93
C THR A 49 -2.59 1.47 8.27
N VAL A 50 -3.66 1.47 9.05
CA VAL A 50 -5.05 1.40 8.57
C VAL A 50 -5.63 2.79 8.66
N MET A 51 -6.22 3.30 7.57
CA MET A 51 -6.79 4.65 7.53
C MET A 51 -8.06 4.71 6.70
N GLY A 52 -8.85 5.75 6.93
CA GLY A 52 -10.03 6.06 6.14
C GLY A 52 -10.47 7.51 6.36
N PHE A 53 -11.59 7.87 5.75
CA PHE A 53 -12.10 9.23 5.75
C PHE A 53 -13.52 9.27 6.28
N VAL A 54 -13.86 10.38 6.94
CA VAL A 54 -15.24 10.74 7.28
C VAL A 54 -15.58 12.07 6.63
N TYR A 55 -16.71 12.10 5.94
CA TYR A 55 -17.15 13.30 5.24
C TYR A 55 -18.65 13.56 5.48
N CYS A 56 -19.06 14.80 5.24
CA CYS A 56 -20.46 15.19 5.17
C CYS A 56 -20.96 15.08 3.73
N ASP A 57 -21.98 14.27 3.54
CA ASP A 57 -22.72 14.17 2.29
C ASP A 57 -23.92 15.12 2.35
N ILE A 58 -23.72 16.36 1.91
CA ILE A 58 -24.74 17.41 1.93
C ILE A 58 -25.99 17.01 1.13
N CYS A 59 -25.79 16.27 0.04
CA CYS A 59 -26.87 15.89 -0.85
C CYS A 59 -27.57 14.59 -0.45
N SER A 60 -27.09 13.92 0.59
CA SER A 60 -27.69 12.71 1.17
C SER A 60 -27.92 11.57 0.18
N ASN A 61 -27.03 11.46 -0.81
CA ASN A 61 -27.06 10.41 -1.83
C ASN A 61 -26.00 9.31 -1.61
N ASN A 62 -25.31 9.34 -0.47
CA ASN A 62 -24.21 8.45 -0.10
C ASN A 62 -23.02 8.50 -1.07
N SER A 63 -22.76 9.67 -1.63
CA SER A 63 -21.61 9.89 -2.50
C SER A 63 -20.88 11.17 -2.12
N PHE A 64 -19.57 11.18 -2.38
CA PHE A 64 -18.78 12.39 -2.24
C PHE A 64 -18.99 13.27 -3.47
N SER A 65 -19.54 14.46 -3.25
CA SER A 65 -19.86 15.44 -4.29
C SER A 65 -19.03 16.71 -4.13
N ARG A 66 -19.16 17.65 -5.06
CA ARG A 66 -18.52 18.98 -4.95
C ARG A 66 -18.95 19.78 -3.74
N HIS A 67 -20.10 19.44 -3.14
CA HIS A 67 -20.63 20.10 -1.94
C HIS A 67 -20.26 19.36 -0.66
N SER A 68 -19.69 18.17 -0.77
CA SER A 68 -19.25 17.40 0.38
C SER A 68 -17.98 18.02 0.98
N TYR A 69 -17.83 17.88 2.29
CA TYR A 69 -16.64 18.33 3.01
C TYR A 69 -16.22 17.29 4.05
N PHE A 70 -14.94 17.24 4.36
CA PHE A 70 -14.43 16.35 5.38
C PHE A 70 -14.78 16.84 6.78
N ILE A 71 -15.10 15.91 7.70
CA ILE A 71 -15.47 16.23 9.08
C ILE A 71 -14.27 15.99 9.99
N PRO A 72 -13.63 17.05 10.52
CA PRO A 72 -12.62 16.90 11.57
C PRO A 72 -13.28 16.59 12.91
N GLY A 73 -12.62 15.85 13.78
CA GLY A 73 -13.12 15.55 15.12
C GLY A 73 -14.24 14.52 15.20
N ALA A 74 -14.61 13.86 14.10
CA ALA A 74 -15.56 12.77 14.13
C ALA A 74 -14.93 11.52 14.80
N GLU A 75 -15.72 10.82 15.62
CA GLU A 75 -15.28 9.59 16.27
C GLU A 75 -15.64 8.36 15.46
N VAL A 76 -14.66 7.48 15.34
CA VAL A 76 -14.73 6.21 14.59
C VAL A 76 -14.19 5.09 15.46
N LYS A 77 -14.93 3.99 15.56
CA LYS A 77 -14.47 2.74 16.15
C LYS A 77 -13.87 1.87 15.05
N ILE A 78 -12.65 1.39 15.26
CA ILE A 78 -11.96 0.50 14.34
C ILE A 78 -11.81 -0.86 15.01
N ASP A 79 -12.34 -1.88 14.36
CA ASP A 79 -12.25 -3.29 14.76
C ASP A 79 -11.37 -4.02 13.75
N CYS A 80 -10.24 -4.55 14.18
CA CYS A 80 -9.31 -5.31 13.33
C CYS A 80 -9.08 -6.73 13.86
N LYS A 81 -9.02 -7.68 12.94
CA LYS A 81 -8.57 -9.05 13.18
C LYS A 81 -7.35 -9.32 12.33
N ILE A 82 -6.21 -9.54 12.91
CA ILE A 82 -4.94 -9.78 12.23
C ILE A 82 -4.53 -11.22 12.48
N LYS A 83 -4.26 -11.97 11.42
CA LYS A 83 -3.68 -13.30 11.51
C LYS A 83 -2.17 -13.17 11.38
N ALA A 84 -1.44 -13.49 12.42
CA ALA A 84 0.00 -13.65 12.32
C ALA A 84 0.28 -14.96 11.57
N ILE A 85 0.85 -14.86 10.37
CA ILE A 85 1.33 -16.01 9.61
C ILE A 85 2.81 -16.18 9.92
N SER A 86 3.08 -16.73 11.09
CA SER A 86 4.38 -17.31 11.37
C SER A 86 4.29 -18.81 11.15
N ALA A 87 5.36 -19.44 10.63
CA ALA A 87 5.44 -20.89 10.49
C ALA A 87 5.25 -21.64 11.84
N ARG A 88 5.33 -20.92 12.96
CA ARG A 88 5.23 -21.46 14.32
C ARG A 88 3.95 -21.09 15.05
N THR A 89 3.22 -20.04 14.65
CA THR A 89 2.03 -19.59 15.38
C THR A 89 0.93 -19.19 14.41
N ARG A 90 -0.28 -19.73 14.63
CA ARG A 90 -1.52 -19.30 13.95
C ARG A 90 -2.32 -18.39 14.88
N GLU A 91 -1.67 -17.47 15.55
CA GLU A 91 -2.35 -16.57 16.46
C GLU A 91 -3.14 -15.53 15.71
N GLN A 92 -4.37 -15.33 16.14
CA GLN A 92 -5.22 -14.25 15.69
C GLN A 92 -5.24 -13.16 16.76
N ILE A 93 -4.76 -11.97 16.40
CA ILE A 93 -4.85 -10.80 17.27
C ILE A 93 -6.10 -10.02 16.87
N GLN A 94 -6.99 -9.81 17.83
CA GLN A 94 -8.16 -8.95 17.65
C GLN A 94 -8.04 -7.75 18.57
N PHE A 95 -8.31 -6.57 18.04
CA PHE A 95 -8.34 -5.35 18.83
C PHE A 95 -9.39 -4.37 18.31
N THR A 96 -9.90 -3.58 19.23
CA THR A 96 -10.88 -2.53 18.99
C THR A 96 -10.31 -1.23 19.55
N VAL A 97 -10.31 -0.18 18.72
CA VAL A 97 -9.84 1.16 19.13
C VAL A 97 -10.75 2.26 18.61
N ASN A 98 -10.94 3.30 19.41
CA ASN A 98 -11.57 4.52 18.95
C ASN A 98 -10.51 5.50 18.44
N ARG A 99 -10.84 6.19 17.36
CA ARG A 99 -9.99 7.21 16.74
C ARG A 99 -10.85 8.42 16.37
N THR A 100 -10.23 9.58 16.46
CA THR A 100 -10.84 10.85 16.06
C THR A 100 -10.21 11.28 14.73
N THR A 101 -11.01 11.81 13.84
CA THR A 101 -10.53 12.33 12.56
C THR A 101 -9.73 13.61 12.76
N ASN A 102 -8.69 13.79 11.98
CA ASN A 102 -7.88 15.01 11.95
C ASN A 102 -8.60 16.13 11.16
N ARG A 103 -7.92 17.27 10.97
CA ARG A 103 -8.44 18.42 10.21
C ARG A 103 -8.86 18.12 8.76
N TYR A 104 -8.41 17.01 8.21
CA TYR A 104 -8.75 16.55 6.86
C TYR A 104 -9.79 15.43 6.85
N GLY A 105 -10.45 15.18 7.98
CA GLY A 105 -11.41 14.10 8.12
C GLY A 105 -10.82 12.69 8.07
N VAL A 106 -9.50 12.56 8.23
CA VAL A 106 -8.79 11.28 8.19
C VAL A 106 -8.71 10.70 9.60
N TYR A 107 -9.17 9.46 9.78
CA TYR A 107 -8.82 8.63 10.94
C TYR A 107 -7.71 7.66 10.59
N LYS A 108 -6.86 7.35 11.57
CA LYS A 108 -5.66 6.54 11.37
C LYS A 108 -5.41 5.63 12.57
N LEU A 109 -5.08 4.39 12.27
CA LEU A 109 -4.59 3.41 13.23
C LEU A 109 -3.21 2.95 12.78
N GLU A 110 -2.22 3.18 13.62
CA GLU A 110 -0.89 2.60 13.46
C GLU A 110 -0.81 1.35 14.32
N ILE A 111 -0.48 0.23 13.69
CA ILE A 111 -0.29 -1.04 14.35
C ILE A 111 1.22 -1.18 14.56
N PRO A 112 1.65 -1.35 15.83
CA PRO A 112 3.07 -1.57 16.12
C PRO A 112 3.60 -2.75 15.30
N SER A 113 4.86 -2.67 14.91
CA SER A 113 5.52 -3.79 14.24
C SER A 113 5.49 -5.03 15.14
N VAL A 114 4.98 -6.12 14.60
CA VAL A 114 5.01 -7.43 15.24
C VAL A 114 6.02 -8.26 14.48
N ASP A 115 6.95 -8.88 15.18
CA ASP A 115 7.97 -9.72 14.58
C ASP A 115 7.33 -10.83 13.74
N GLY A 116 7.79 -10.96 12.50
CA GLY A 116 7.28 -11.96 11.56
C GLY A 116 6.01 -11.56 10.79
N VAL A 117 5.47 -10.35 10.98
CA VAL A 117 4.38 -9.82 10.17
C VAL A 117 4.95 -9.01 9.01
N ALA A 118 4.96 -9.61 7.83
CA ALA A 118 5.32 -8.91 6.60
C ALA A 118 4.08 -8.25 5.96
N CYS A 119 4.31 -7.18 5.18
CA CYS A 119 3.28 -6.52 4.37
C CYS A 119 2.79 -7.39 3.19
N THR A 120 2.49 -8.66 3.39
CA THR A 120 1.95 -9.52 2.36
C THR A 120 0.43 -9.56 2.44
N GLU A 121 -0.25 -9.68 1.30
CA GLU A 121 -1.72 -9.78 1.25
C GLU A 121 -2.26 -10.95 2.09
N ALA A 122 -1.50 -12.05 2.16
CA ALA A 122 -1.87 -13.23 2.93
C ALA A 122 -1.86 -12.97 4.45
N THR A 123 -1.00 -12.07 4.93
CA THR A 123 -0.89 -11.74 6.37
C THR A 123 -2.03 -10.83 6.82
N PHE A 124 -2.55 -10.01 5.92
CA PHE A 124 -3.67 -9.09 6.13
C PHE A 124 -4.99 -9.55 5.51
N ALA A 125 -5.13 -10.81 5.18
CA ALA A 125 -6.43 -11.42 4.81
C ALA A 125 -7.48 -11.33 5.95
N SER A 126 -7.25 -10.48 6.90
CA SER A 126 -8.04 -10.23 8.08
C SER A 126 -8.75 -8.90 7.95
N SER A 127 -10.00 -8.91 8.27
CA SER A 127 -10.89 -7.78 8.13
C SER A 127 -10.57 -6.71 9.17
N CYS A 128 -10.25 -5.50 8.72
CA CYS A 128 -10.42 -4.30 9.49
C CYS A 128 -11.73 -3.63 9.06
N GLN A 129 -12.55 -3.26 10.01
CA GLN A 129 -13.81 -2.56 9.78
C GLN A 129 -13.83 -1.30 10.62
N ALA A 130 -14.34 -0.21 10.07
CA ALA A 130 -14.53 1.03 10.81
C ALA A 130 -16.03 1.35 10.91
N SER A 131 -16.45 1.87 12.06
CA SER A 131 -17.84 2.23 12.32
C SER A 131 -17.92 3.65 12.88
N LEU A 132 -18.89 4.44 12.38
CA LEU A 132 -19.18 5.78 12.89
C LEU A 132 -19.73 5.69 14.32
N MET A 133 -19.15 6.50 15.20
CA MET A 133 -19.62 6.66 16.58
C MET A 133 -20.32 7.99 16.78
N TRP A 134 -19.66 9.08 16.43
CA TRP A 134 -20.17 10.42 16.69
C TRP A 134 -19.61 11.42 15.67
N SER A 135 -20.40 12.48 15.38
CA SER A 135 -19.98 13.62 14.56
C SER A 135 -19.75 14.86 15.39
N SER A 136 -18.64 15.53 15.18
CA SER A 136 -18.37 16.86 15.75
C SER A 136 -19.20 17.97 15.12
N SER A 137 -19.77 17.74 13.93
CA SER A 137 -20.58 18.70 13.21
C SER A 137 -22.04 18.60 13.64
N THR A 138 -22.58 19.66 14.20
CA THR A 138 -24.02 19.74 14.57
C THR A 138 -24.95 19.79 13.37
N SER A 139 -24.47 20.30 12.23
CA SER A 139 -25.23 20.39 10.98
C SER A 139 -25.17 19.11 10.13
N CYS A 140 -24.26 18.21 10.43
CA CYS A 140 -24.04 17.00 9.67
C CYS A 140 -23.75 15.81 10.60
N ASN A 141 -24.77 15.29 11.25
CA ASN A 141 -24.65 14.29 12.30
C ASN A 141 -25.57 13.08 12.13
N VAL A 142 -26.34 13.01 11.07
CA VAL A 142 -27.15 11.84 10.74
C VAL A 142 -26.25 10.81 10.01
N PRO A 143 -26.07 9.60 10.53
CA PRO A 143 -25.22 8.62 9.86
C PRO A 143 -25.75 8.22 8.48
N GLY A 144 -24.87 8.25 7.48
CA GLY A 144 -25.09 7.65 6.16
C GLY A 144 -24.55 6.22 6.14
N TYR A 145 -23.39 6.00 5.54
CA TYR A 145 -22.66 4.74 5.68
C TYR A 145 -22.06 4.64 7.08
N ARG A 146 -22.68 3.82 7.92
CA ARG A 146 -22.27 3.66 9.32
C ARG A 146 -21.01 2.82 9.49
N THR A 147 -20.79 1.90 8.57
CA THR A 147 -19.73 0.88 8.70
C THR A 147 -19.09 0.67 7.35
N THR A 148 -17.77 0.54 7.33
CA THR A 148 -17.04 0.20 6.11
C THR A 148 -17.32 -1.26 5.73
N THR A 149 -17.13 -1.58 4.44
CA THR A 149 -17.07 -2.98 3.99
C THR A 149 -15.77 -3.63 4.47
N ASP A 150 -15.70 -4.95 4.41
CA ASP A 150 -14.49 -5.72 4.75
C ASP A 150 -13.38 -5.58 3.70
N GLN A 151 -13.61 -4.81 2.63
CA GLN A 151 -12.63 -4.59 1.58
C GLN A 151 -11.61 -3.54 2.01
N ILE A 152 -10.37 -3.99 2.12
CA ILE A 152 -9.23 -3.14 2.40
C ILE A 152 -8.46 -2.92 1.10
N ALA A 153 -8.31 -1.66 0.69
CA ALA A 153 -7.47 -1.32 -0.45
C ALA A 153 -6.03 -1.07 0.01
N VAL A 154 -5.09 -1.78 -0.58
CA VAL A 154 -3.65 -1.50 -0.36
C VAL A 154 -3.28 -0.23 -1.11
N LYS A 155 -2.80 0.79 -0.39
CA LYS A 155 -2.38 2.08 -0.97
C LYS A 155 -0.88 2.19 -1.18
N SER A 156 -0.08 1.55 -0.34
CA SER A 156 1.38 1.55 -0.49
C SER A 156 1.98 0.31 0.13
N LYS A 157 2.94 -0.26 -0.56
CA LYS A 157 3.85 -1.31 -0.07
C LYS A 157 5.27 -0.83 -0.32
N GLN A 158 5.80 -0.05 0.57
CA GLN A 158 7.24 0.24 0.59
C GLN A 158 7.91 -0.70 1.58
N ALA A 159 9.20 -0.95 1.43
CA ALA A 159 9.94 -2.01 2.12
C ALA A 159 9.50 -2.35 3.56
N ASN A 160 9.11 -1.36 4.37
CA ASN A 160 8.68 -1.55 5.76
C ASN A 160 7.41 -0.74 6.12
N LEU A 161 6.63 -0.28 5.13
CA LEU A 161 5.43 0.50 5.35
C LEU A 161 4.27 -0.03 4.53
N CYS A 162 3.22 -0.50 5.21
CA CYS A 162 1.97 -0.91 4.58
C CYS A 162 0.87 0.07 4.93
N ILE A 163 0.28 0.69 3.94
CA ILE A 163 -0.88 1.57 4.13
C ILE A 163 -2.10 0.89 3.53
N TYR A 164 -3.09 0.66 4.38
CA TYR A 164 -4.39 0.11 4.01
C TYR A 164 -5.47 1.16 4.15
N SER A 165 -6.32 1.28 3.15
CA SER A 165 -7.44 2.22 3.16
C SER A 165 -8.76 1.48 3.26
N LEU A 166 -9.56 1.88 4.22
CA LEU A 166 -10.97 1.49 4.34
C LEU A 166 -11.84 2.41 3.48
N ASN A 167 -13.05 1.94 3.16
CA ASN A 167 -14.03 2.75 2.47
C ASN A 167 -14.40 3.99 3.29
N ALA A 168 -14.70 5.09 2.63
CA ALA A 168 -15.11 6.31 3.30
C ALA A 168 -16.45 6.13 4.01
N LEU A 169 -16.57 6.73 5.19
CA LEU A 169 -17.77 6.82 5.98
C LEU A 169 -18.39 8.23 5.82
N ASN A 170 -19.68 8.34 5.95
CA ASN A 170 -20.32 9.65 5.82
C ASN A 170 -21.42 9.88 6.83
N PHE A 171 -21.51 11.13 7.25
CA PHE A 171 -22.70 11.71 7.86
C PHE A 171 -23.50 12.50 6.83
N LYS A 172 -24.73 12.81 7.16
CA LYS A 172 -25.66 13.61 6.36
C LYS A 172 -26.26 14.73 7.23
N PRO A 173 -26.68 15.86 6.66
CA PRO A 173 -27.51 16.79 7.34
C PRO A 173 -28.90 16.18 7.63
N SER A 174 -29.56 16.64 8.66
CA SER A 174 -30.94 16.23 8.99
C SER A 174 -31.97 16.62 7.92
N LYS A 175 -31.66 17.68 7.17
CA LYS A 175 -32.44 18.11 5.99
C LYS A 175 -31.53 18.33 4.82
N ARG A 176 -31.87 17.71 3.68
CA ARG A 176 -31.18 17.92 2.42
C ARG A 176 -31.41 19.34 1.91
N ASP A 177 -30.36 20.00 1.48
CA ASP A 177 -30.47 21.30 0.82
C ASP A 177 -30.81 21.08 -0.67
N ILE A 178 -32.09 21.33 -1.01
CA ILE A 178 -32.58 21.17 -2.39
C ILE A 178 -32.08 22.28 -3.32
N THR A 179 -31.65 23.43 -2.79
CA THR A 179 -31.11 24.52 -3.62
C THR A 179 -29.71 24.19 -4.12
N LEU A 180 -28.89 23.50 -3.30
CA LEU A 180 -27.55 23.05 -3.68
C LEU A 180 -27.55 21.74 -4.46
N CYS A 181 -28.45 20.83 -4.12
CA CYS A 181 -28.39 19.44 -4.59
C CYS A 181 -29.39 19.12 -5.72
N GLY A 182 -30.24 20.08 -6.05
CA GLY A 182 -31.32 19.84 -7.03
C GLY A 182 -32.40 18.90 -6.50
N LYS A 183 -33.42 18.69 -7.31
CA LYS A 183 -34.51 17.75 -7.03
C LYS A 183 -34.05 16.30 -7.22
#